data_7dcc2b2bcff04df66591888d3acee74c
#
_entry.id   7dcc2b2bcff04df66591888d3acee74c
#
_cell.length_a   1.000
_cell.length_b   1.000
_cell.length_c   1.000
_cell.angle_alpha   90.00
_cell.angle_beta   90.00
_cell.angle_gamma   90.00
#
_symmetry.space_group_name_H-M   'P 1'
#
loop_
_entity.id
_entity.type
_entity.pdbx_description
1 polymer ?
#
loop_
_entity_poly.entity_id
_entity_poly.type
_entity_poly.pdbx_seq_one_letter_code
_entity_poly.pdbx_strand_id
1 'polypeptide(L)'
;AGIIIELMTYFMANMIPLGLPLAMLLAAIMTMGNLGENYELLAMKSAGMSLVRITKPLIILVSVIAVGSFFIGNNLVPYANKKVYSIIYDIRQQKQSLEFQDGLFFNGIDNMSIRVSRQEPETHLLRDVLIYDNRLADGNMNTIVADSGYIRLSDDKRFLLVTLFNGEMYEQTRNSQWFTQSRLRHHIFDKQDQTIPMEGFAMQRSDANQFSNSQTKNINELQQDIDSLEILVNNATTRSYEPLLKEQIFSRDNSVLPQPDSLRKDKSNFGTLVAMDSLSALKLRDKERIWDQARTLAKSSRNMFSFDESAAKEALNQLYRSKVEWHKKISLPVSIMIFFLIGAPLGAIIRKGGLGLPVVVSIIFFVIYYIISLSGEKLAKEGSWEAVYGIWLSTFILTPIAVYLTYKATNDSALLDTDWYAGRLKALNERMQPAINKLKNAIKLKRNGKKHDSE
;
A
#
# COMPACT_ATOMS: atom_id res chain seq x y z
N ALA A 1 7.64 18.33 17.00
CA ALA A 1 8.31 18.84 15.80
C ALA A 1 9.40 17.89 15.28
N GLY A 2 10.28 17.35 16.16
CA GLY A 2 11.40 16.48 15.75
C GLY A 2 10.99 15.22 15.00
N ILE A 3 9.94 14.53 15.44
CA ILE A 3 9.43 13.30 14.82
C ILE A 3 8.92 13.54 13.39
N ILE A 4 8.27 14.68 13.17
CA ILE A 4 7.75 15.05 11.84
C ILE A 4 8.92 15.30 10.88
N ILE A 5 9.96 15.98 11.34
CA ILE A 5 11.16 16.24 10.53
C ILE A 5 11.87 14.91 10.20
N GLU A 6 11.99 14.02 11.19
CA GLU A 6 12.57 12.69 11.00
C GLU A 6 11.78 11.89 9.97
N LEU A 7 10.45 11.84 10.09
CA LEU A 7 9.55 11.17 9.15
C LEU A 7 9.69 11.74 7.74
N MET A 8 9.70 13.07 7.61
CA MET A 8 9.86 13.74 6.31
C MET A 8 11.22 13.43 5.66
N THR A 9 12.29 13.37 6.45
CA THR A 9 13.61 13.00 5.95
C THR A 9 13.65 11.60 5.36
N TYR A 10 13.08 10.61 6.06
CA TYR A 10 12.99 9.26 5.51
C TYR A 10 12.04 9.16 4.32
N PHE A 11 10.95 9.91 4.31
CA PHE A 11 10.02 9.94 3.18
C PHE A 11 10.64 10.53 1.92
N MET A 12 11.53 11.54 2.05
CA MET A 12 12.27 12.11 0.92
C MET A 12 13.16 11.08 0.22
N ALA A 13 13.70 10.09 0.95
CA ALA A 13 14.50 9.03 0.35
C ALA A 13 13.73 8.24 -0.73
N ASN A 14 12.43 8.07 -0.57
CA ASN A 14 11.57 7.43 -1.57
C ASN A 14 11.35 8.28 -2.81
N MET A 15 11.43 9.60 -2.69
CA MET A 15 11.22 10.53 -3.80
C MET A 15 12.41 10.60 -4.74
N ILE A 16 13.62 10.26 -4.25
CA ILE A 16 14.86 10.35 -5.05
C ILE A 16 14.78 9.50 -6.33
N PRO A 17 14.56 8.17 -6.28
CA PRO A 17 14.52 7.36 -7.50
C PRO A 17 13.37 7.74 -8.43
N LEU A 18 12.27 8.25 -7.89
CA LEU A 18 11.09 8.66 -8.67
C LEU A 18 11.33 10.00 -9.40
N GLY A 19 12.03 10.94 -8.76
CA GLY A 19 12.30 12.25 -9.31
C GLY A 19 13.47 12.28 -10.30
N LEU A 20 14.41 11.33 -10.19
CA LEU A 20 15.61 11.30 -11.03
C LEU A 20 15.33 11.22 -12.54
N PRO A 21 14.37 10.41 -13.04
CA PRO A 21 14.05 10.41 -14.46
C PRO A 21 13.60 11.77 -14.99
N LEU A 22 12.73 12.47 -14.25
CA LEU A 22 12.30 13.83 -14.61
C LEU A 22 13.46 14.83 -14.61
N ALA A 23 14.26 14.81 -13.54
CA ALA A 23 15.43 15.67 -13.43
C ALA A 23 16.42 15.42 -14.57
N MET A 24 16.62 14.16 -14.95
CA MET A 24 17.50 13.79 -16.04
C MET A 24 16.99 14.25 -17.41
N LEU A 25 15.68 14.11 -17.66
CA LEU A 25 15.06 14.61 -18.89
C LEU A 25 15.24 16.12 -19.01
N LEU A 26 14.92 16.84 -17.94
CA LEU A 26 15.06 18.31 -17.90
C LEU A 26 16.52 18.73 -18.11
N ALA A 27 17.45 18.12 -17.38
CA ALA A 27 18.88 18.42 -17.50
C ALA A 27 19.40 18.14 -18.92
N ALA A 28 18.99 17.02 -19.54
CA ALA A 28 19.38 16.67 -20.90
C ALA A 28 18.85 17.69 -21.92
N ILE A 29 17.57 18.06 -21.83
CA ILE A 29 16.97 19.06 -22.75
C ILE A 29 17.64 20.42 -22.57
N MET A 30 17.87 20.85 -21.32
CA MET A 30 18.50 22.15 -21.05
C MET A 30 19.97 22.19 -21.53
N THR A 31 20.76 21.15 -21.26
CA THR A 31 22.17 21.10 -21.67
C THR A 31 22.29 21.11 -23.20
N MET A 32 21.53 20.22 -23.88
CA MET A 32 21.58 20.13 -25.34
C MET A 32 20.94 21.36 -26.01
N GLY A 33 19.88 21.91 -25.38
CA GLY A 33 19.20 23.12 -25.83
C GLY A 33 20.13 24.35 -25.77
N ASN A 34 20.85 24.51 -24.67
CA ASN A 34 21.82 25.60 -24.48
C ASN A 34 22.99 25.52 -25.51
N LEU A 35 23.53 24.31 -25.75
CA LEU A 35 24.52 24.07 -26.80
C LEU A 35 23.96 24.41 -28.21
N GLY A 36 22.64 24.14 -28.42
CA GLY A 36 21.95 24.48 -29.66
C GLY A 36 21.70 25.97 -29.84
N GLU A 37 21.30 26.67 -28.79
CA GLU A 37 21.01 28.12 -28.77
C GLU A 37 22.27 28.95 -28.99
N ASN A 38 23.39 28.55 -28.39
CA ASN A 38 24.71 29.21 -28.57
C ASN A 38 25.44 28.82 -29.86
N TYR A 39 24.81 28.07 -30.76
CA TYR A 39 25.39 27.52 -32.00
C TYR A 39 26.60 26.60 -31.80
N GLU A 40 26.97 26.25 -30.57
CA GLU A 40 28.08 25.33 -30.26
C GLU A 40 27.83 23.92 -30.83
N LEU A 41 26.61 23.44 -30.71
CA LEU A 41 26.22 22.17 -31.29
C LEU A 41 26.33 22.15 -32.83
N LEU A 42 26.00 23.29 -33.47
CA LEU A 42 26.15 23.46 -34.90
C LEU A 42 27.63 23.48 -35.32
N ALA A 43 28.47 24.22 -34.57
CA ALA A 43 29.92 24.28 -34.82
C ALA A 43 30.57 22.89 -34.69
N MET A 44 30.21 22.11 -33.66
CA MET A 44 30.69 20.72 -33.51
C MET A 44 30.25 19.81 -34.65
N LYS A 45 29.01 19.96 -35.11
CA LYS A 45 28.50 19.16 -36.25
C LYS A 45 29.14 19.55 -37.56
N SER A 46 29.38 20.85 -37.81
CA SER A 46 30.09 21.32 -39.00
C SER A 46 31.56 20.87 -39.02
N ALA A 47 32.16 20.61 -37.86
CA ALA A 47 33.46 19.97 -37.74
C ALA A 47 33.43 18.44 -37.93
N GLY A 48 32.29 17.87 -38.34
CA GLY A 48 32.15 16.43 -38.65
C GLY A 48 31.85 15.53 -37.45
N MET A 49 31.55 16.10 -36.25
CA MET A 49 31.19 15.30 -35.08
C MET A 49 29.71 14.87 -35.13
N SER A 50 29.46 13.57 -35.01
CA SER A 50 28.08 13.07 -34.87
C SER A 50 27.48 13.39 -33.51
N LEU A 51 26.15 13.56 -33.44
CA LEU A 51 25.43 13.80 -32.20
C LEU A 51 25.74 12.73 -31.14
N VAL A 52 25.83 11.48 -31.52
CA VAL A 52 26.18 10.36 -30.62
C VAL A 52 27.58 10.55 -30.01
N ARG A 53 28.54 11.05 -30.79
CA ARG A 53 29.90 11.32 -30.28
C ARG A 53 29.91 12.49 -29.28
N ILE A 54 29.10 13.53 -29.52
CA ILE A 54 28.95 14.69 -28.62
C ILE A 54 28.25 14.24 -27.30
N THR A 55 27.25 13.40 -27.37
CA THR A 55 26.49 12.92 -26.18
C THR A 55 27.17 11.78 -25.43
N LYS A 56 28.19 11.13 -25.99
CA LYS A 56 28.89 9.99 -25.37
C LYS A 56 29.38 10.26 -23.92
N PRO A 57 30.04 11.38 -23.60
CA PRO A 57 30.47 11.66 -22.23
C PRO A 57 29.27 11.84 -21.28
N LEU A 58 28.16 12.40 -21.77
CA LEU A 58 26.93 12.55 -20.99
C LEU A 58 26.28 11.19 -20.73
N ILE A 59 26.27 10.27 -21.71
CA ILE A 59 25.76 8.89 -21.55
C ILE A 59 26.54 8.18 -20.44
N ILE A 60 27.85 8.32 -20.38
CA ILE A 60 28.67 7.73 -19.32
C ILE A 60 28.27 8.30 -17.95
N LEU A 61 28.12 9.62 -17.83
CA LEU A 61 27.70 10.28 -16.60
C LEU A 61 26.31 9.78 -16.17
N VAL A 62 25.35 9.72 -17.10
CA VAL A 62 23.99 9.24 -16.83
C VAL A 62 23.98 7.79 -16.42
N SER A 63 24.83 6.94 -17.01
CA SER A 63 24.99 5.54 -16.61
C SER A 63 25.48 5.41 -15.17
N VAL A 64 26.43 6.26 -14.75
CA VAL A 64 26.90 6.30 -13.35
C VAL A 64 25.76 6.72 -12.41
N ILE A 65 24.98 7.74 -12.79
CA ILE A 65 23.80 8.17 -12.01
C ILE A 65 22.75 7.08 -11.94
N ALA A 66 22.48 6.36 -13.04
CA ALA A 66 21.53 5.24 -13.06
C ALA A 66 21.97 4.11 -12.13
N VAL A 67 23.25 3.73 -12.16
CA VAL A 67 23.80 2.75 -11.21
C VAL A 67 23.69 3.25 -9.75
N GLY A 68 24.04 4.52 -9.51
CA GLY A 68 23.85 5.15 -8.19
C GLY A 68 22.38 5.10 -7.73
N SER A 69 21.45 5.38 -8.62
CA SER A 69 20.01 5.29 -8.37
C SER A 69 19.57 3.86 -8.01
N PHE A 70 20.15 2.84 -8.67
CA PHE A 70 19.91 1.45 -8.30
C PHE A 70 20.34 1.15 -6.86
N PHE A 71 21.53 1.57 -6.45
CA PHE A 71 22.01 1.38 -5.08
C PHE A 71 21.14 2.10 -4.05
N ILE A 72 20.70 3.33 -4.35
CA ILE A 72 19.76 4.08 -3.51
C ILE A 72 18.45 3.32 -3.39
N GLY A 73 17.86 2.92 -4.52
CA GLY A 73 16.58 2.19 -4.56
C GLY A 73 16.64 0.81 -3.90
N ASN A 74 17.82 0.16 -3.93
CA ASN A 74 17.99 -1.18 -3.37
C ASN A 74 18.33 -1.19 -1.86
N ASN A 75 19.04 -0.19 -1.35
CA ASN A 75 19.52 -0.19 0.03
C ASN A 75 18.91 0.95 0.87
N LEU A 76 19.00 2.20 0.39
CA LEU A 76 18.55 3.37 1.15
C LEU A 76 17.03 3.41 1.28
N VAL A 77 16.30 3.19 0.19
CA VAL A 77 14.83 3.22 0.16
C VAL A 77 14.21 2.16 1.09
N PRO A 78 14.62 0.88 1.07
CA PRO A 78 14.12 -0.12 2.00
C PRO A 78 14.38 0.23 3.47
N TYR A 79 15.59 0.71 3.78
CA TYR A 79 15.92 1.18 5.12
C TYR A 79 15.04 2.34 5.58
N ALA A 80 14.87 3.35 4.72
CA ALA A 80 14.01 4.49 4.98
C ALA A 80 12.55 4.05 5.21
N ASN A 81 12.04 3.13 4.39
CA ASN A 81 10.69 2.58 4.54
C ASN A 81 10.51 1.86 5.88
N LYS A 82 11.47 1.02 6.32
CA LYS A 82 11.42 0.39 7.64
C LYS A 82 11.25 1.43 8.75
N LYS A 83 12.01 2.54 8.68
CA LYS A 83 11.92 3.63 9.65
C LYS A 83 10.58 4.39 9.56
N VAL A 84 10.09 4.66 8.36
CA VAL A 84 8.78 5.31 8.16
C VAL A 84 7.66 4.46 8.77
N TYR A 85 7.64 3.15 8.50
CA TYR A 85 6.61 2.25 9.06
C TYR A 85 6.70 2.15 10.59
N SER A 86 7.92 2.07 11.15
CA SER A 86 8.14 2.08 12.59
C SER A 86 7.60 3.37 13.22
N ILE A 87 7.95 4.54 12.69
CA ILE A 87 7.49 5.83 13.23
C ILE A 87 5.96 5.97 13.11
N ILE A 88 5.37 5.58 11.97
CA ILE A 88 3.91 5.63 11.80
C ILE A 88 3.21 4.69 12.79
N TYR A 89 3.77 3.51 13.03
CA TYR A 89 3.24 2.57 14.01
C TYR A 89 3.30 3.16 15.42
N ASP A 90 4.46 3.71 15.80
CA ASP A 90 4.66 4.33 17.11
C ASP A 90 3.70 5.50 17.35
N ILE A 91 3.46 6.34 16.32
CA ILE A 91 2.48 7.42 16.39
C ILE A 91 1.06 6.87 16.57
N ARG A 92 0.70 5.78 15.88
CA ARG A 92 -0.63 5.15 16.00
C ARG A 92 -0.84 4.47 17.34
N GLN A 93 0.21 3.91 17.92
CA GLN A 93 0.16 3.28 19.23
C GLN A 93 0.14 4.30 20.38
N GLN A 94 0.60 5.53 20.13
CA GLN A 94 0.55 6.58 21.13
C GLN A 94 -0.91 6.92 21.43
N LYS A 95 -1.37 6.56 22.63
CA LYS A 95 -2.69 6.94 23.13
C LYS A 95 -2.78 8.46 23.23
N GLN A 96 -3.93 9.01 22.85
CA GLN A 96 -4.19 10.44 22.93
C GLN A 96 -4.17 10.92 24.39
N SER A 97 -4.04 12.24 24.60
CA SER A 97 -4.07 12.87 25.91
C SER A 97 -5.28 12.41 26.75
N LEU A 98 -5.08 12.37 28.06
CA LEU A 98 -6.17 12.13 29.01
C LEU A 98 -7.16 13.31 28.93
N GLU A 99 -8.25 13.14 28.21
CA GLU A 99 -9.38 14.07 28.18
C GLU A 99 -10.57 13.41 28.88
N PHE A 100 -10.90 13.90 30.07
CA PHE A 100 -12.08 13.48 30.79
C PHE A 100 -13.27 14.32 30.33
N GLN A 101 -14.32 13.66 29.85
CA GLN A 101 -15.59 14.31 29.54
C GLN A 101 -16.53 14.20 30.78
N ASP A 102 -17.15 15.29 31.13
CA ASP A 102 -18.04 15.38 32.31
C ASP A 102 -19.14 14.29 32.21
N GLY A 103 -19.22 13.47 33.25
CA GLY A 103 -20.23 12.43 33.41
C GLY A 103 -20.01 11.15 32.62
N LEU A 104 -19.02 11.07 31.70
CA LEU A 104 -18.73 9.89 30.89
C LEU A 104 -17.60 9.05 31.48
N PHE A 105 -17.63 7.74 31.16
CA PHE A 105 -16.52 6.85 31.47
C PHE A 105 -15.40 7.00 30.49
N PHE A 106 -14.21 7.28 30.99
CA PHE A 106 -12.97 7.23 30.23
C PHE A 106 -12.37 5.81 30.31
N ASN A 107 -12.31 5.11 29.18
CA ASN A 107 -11.81 3.74 29.06
C ASN A 107 -10.48 3.68 28.28
N GLY A 108 -9.74 4.78 28.22
CA GLY A 108 -8.47 4.88 27.48
C GLY A 108 -7.29 4.14 28.16
N ILE A 109 -7.49 3.58 29.35
CA ILE A 109 -6.51 2.81 30.12
C ILE A 109 -6.96 1.36 30.16
N ASP A 110 -6.05 0.43 29.85
CA ASP A 110 -6.38 -0.98 29.80
C ASP A 110 -6.80 -1.49 31.21
N ASN A 111 -7.93 -2.18 31.27
CA ASN A 111 -8.52 -2.71 32.48
C ASN A 111 -8.83 -1.66 33.58
N MET A 112 -8.97 -0.38 33.19
CA MET A 112 -9.36 0.68 34.09
C MET A 112 -10.42 1.59 33.46
N SER A 113 -11.45 1.93 34.20
CA SER A 113 -12.49 2.87 33.82
C SER A 113 -12.58 4.01 34.83
N ILE A 114 -12.48 5.22 34.35
CA ILE A 114 -12.52 6.42 35.22
C ILE A 114 -13.71 7.26 34.78
N ARG A 115 -14.55 7.63 35.73
CA ARG A 115 -15.65 8.56 35.54
C ARG A 115 -15.45 9.78 36.42
N VAL A 116 -15.65 10.94 35.84
CA VAL A 116 -15.57 12.24 36.55
C VAL A 116 -16.89 12.96 36.32
N SER A 117 -17.56 13.42 37.33
CA SER A 117 -18.82 14.13 37.17
C SER A 117 -18.62 15.53 36.59
N ARG A 118 -17.53 16.23 36.99
CA ARG A 118 -17.19 17.56 36.50
C ARG A 118 -15.70 17.86 36.66
N GLN A 119 -15.13 18.53 35.67
CA GLN A 119 -13.76 19.07 35.74
C GLN A 119 -13.81 20.60 35.86
N GLU A 120 -13.10 21.17 36.82
CA GLU A 120 -12.95 22.62 36.98
C GLU A 120 -11.93 23.16 35.95
N PRO A 121 -12.29 24.11 35.07
CA PRO A 121 -11.41 24.54 34.00
C PRO A 121 -10.11 25.21 34.43
N GLU A 122 -10.15 25.96 35.55
CA GLU A 122 -8.99 26.75 36.02
C GLU A 122 -8.01 25.92 36.86
N THR A 123 -8.52 25.05 37.72
CA THR A 123 -7.72 24.27 38.68
C THR A 123 -7.40 22.87 38.20
N HIS A 124 -8.10 22.40 37.14
CA HIS A 124 -8.08 20.99 36.66
C HIS A 124 -8.49 20.00 37.79
N LEU A 125 -9.18 20.46 38.82
CA LEU A 125 -9.69 19.62 39.89
C LEU A 125 -10.88 18.82 39.36
N LEU A 126 -10.82 17.53 39.56
CA LEU A 126 -11.88 16.59 39.20
C LEU A 126 -12.82 16.44 40.41
N ARG A 127 -14.15 16.46 40.17
CA ARG A 127 -15.19 16.27 41.19
C ARG A 127 -15.92 14.96 40.99
N ASP A 128 -16.29 14.31 42.10
CA ASP A 128 -16.99 13.02 42.12
C ASP A 128 -16.28 11.99 41.23
N VAL A 129 -15.09 11.62 41.62
CA VAL A 129 -14.23 10.70 40.87
C VAL A 129 -14.58 9.27 41.25
N LEU A 130 -14.94 8.46 40.22
CA LEU A 130 -15.17 7.03 40.35
C LEU A 130 -14.17 6.29 39.47
N ILE A 131 -13.40 5.39 40.07
CA ILE A 131 -12.39 4.59 39.40
C ILE A 131 -12.70 3.10 39.60
N TYR A 132 -12.85 2.38 38.49
CA TYR A 132 -12.85 0.91 38.46
C TYR A 132 -11.47 0.44 37.98
N ASP A 133 -10.75 -0.27 38.86
CA ASP A 133 -9.43 -0.82 38.59
C ASP A 133 -9.48 -2.34 38.56
N ASN A 134 -9.41 -2.92 37.37
CA ASN A 134 -9.47 -4.36 37.13
C ASN A 134 -8.11 -4.91 36.64
N ARG A 135 -6.99 -4.21 36.87
CA ARG A 135 -5.66 -4.59 36.39
C ARG A 135 -5.08 -5.81 37.08
N LEU A 136 -5.56 -6.14 38.28
CA LEU A 136 -5.16 -7.35 38.95
C LEU A 136 -5.79 -8.57 38.27
N ALA A 137 -4.97 -9.41 37.63
CA ALA A 137 -5.37 -10.53 36.77
C ALA A 137 -6.21 -11.61 37.45
N ASP A 138 -6.36 -11.60 38.77
CA ASP A 138 -7.06 -12.63 39.57
C ASP A 138 -8.59 -12.39 39.71
N GLY A 139 -9.15 -11.52 38.86
CA GLY A 139 -10.57 -11.15 38.99
C GLY A 139 -10.89 -10.31 40.21
N ASN A 140 -9.91 -9.71 40.83
CA ASN A 140 -10.07 -8.72 41.90
C ASN A 140 -10.50 -7.39 41.30
N MET A 141 -11.61 -6.86 41.78
CA MET A 141 -12.13 -5.55 41.37
C MET A 141 -11.87 -4.54 42.50
N ASN A 142 -11.16 -3.48 42.15
CA ASN A 142 -11.00 -2.34 43.05
C ASN A 142 -11.89 -1.20 42.55
N THR A 143 -12.76 -0.72 43.43
CA THR A 143 -13.59 0.45 43.16
C THR A 143 -13.20 1.57 44.11
N ILE A 144 -12.85 2.73 43.58
CA ILE A 144 -12.47 3.92 44.34
C ILE A 144 -13.49 5.01 44.05
N VAL A 145 -14.04 5.59 45.08
CA VAL A 145 -14.94 6.75 45.04
C VAL A 145 -14.29 7.87 45.85
N ALA A 146 -14.15 9.04 45.26
CA ALA A 146 -13.54 10.18 45.92
C ALA A 146 -14.30 11.47 45.60
N ASP A 147 -14.42 12.38 46.60
CA ASP A 147 -15.07 13.68 46.40
C ASP A 147 -14.37 14.54 45.37
N SER A 148 -13.04 14.50 45.38
CA SER A 148 -12.24 15.26 44.44
C SER A 148 -10.87 14.63 44.20
N GLY A 149 -10.19 15.05 43.15
CA GLY A 149 -8.83 14.58 42.87
C GLY A 149 -8.16 15.25 41.69
N TYR A 150 -6.90 14.94 41.55
CA TYR A 150 -6.09 15.29 40.36
C TYR A 150 -5.61 14.02 39.68
N ILE A 151 -5.79 13.97 38.38
CA ILE A 151 -5.28 12.87 37.57
C ILE A 151 -4.40 13.49 36.48
N ARG A 152 -3.10 13.23 36.52
CA ARG A 152 -2.12 13.81 35.62
C ARG A 152 -1.16 12.74 35.11
N LEU A 153 -0.69 12.87 33.86
CA LEU A 153 0.45 12.11 33.38
C LEU A 153 1.75 12.73 33.96
N SER A 154 2.70 11.89 34.31
CA SER A 154 4.06 12.34 34.60
C SER A 154 4.70 12.98 33.36
N ASP A 155 5.76 13.78 33.54
CA ASP A 155 6.43 14.49 32.44
C ASP A 155 6.96 13.55 31.37
N ASP A 156 7.38 12.37 31.75
CA ASP A 156 7.83 11.29 30.84
C ASP A 156 6.68 10.46 30.24
N LYS A 157 5.42 10.73 30.62
CA LYS A 157 4.19 10.03 30.20
C LYS A 157 4.17 8.52 30.49
N ARG A 158 5.02 8.05 31.38
CA ARG A 158 5.11 6.62 31.77
C ARG A 158 4.21 6.27 32.95
N PHE A 159 3.82 7.25 33.72
CA PHE A 159 3.02 7.05 34.93
C PHE A 159 1.82 7.98 34.93
N LEU A 160 0.70 7.45 35.42
CA LEU A 160 -0.45 8.24 35.83
C LEU A 160 -0.33 8.53 37.32
N LEU A 161 -0.27 9.80 37.64
CA LEU A 161 -0.26 10.29 39.00
C LEU A 161 -1.71 10.61 39.39
N VAL A 162 -2.26 9.86 40.31
CA VAL A 162 -3.62 10.01 40.82
C VAL A 162 -3.53 10.44 42.27
N THR A 163 -4.03 11.65 42.57
CA THR A 163 -4.18 12.16 43.91
C THR A 163 -5.66 12.34 44.18
N LEU A 164 -6.20 11.62 45.15
CA LEU A 164 -7.60 11.65 45.53
C LEU A 164 -7.77 12.18 46.93
N PHE A 165 -8.87 12.91 47.16
CA PHE A 165 -9.20 13.49 48.46
C PHE A 165 -10.57 13.01 48.89
N ASN A 166 -10.70 12.73 50.20
CA ASN A 166 -11.93 12.32 50.91
C ASN A 166 -12.66 11.22 50.16
N GLY A 167 -12.18 10.00 50.28
CA GLY A 167 -12.73 8.90 49.48
C GLY A 167 -12.77 7.57 50.22
N GLU A 168 -13.38 6.63 49.52
CA GLU A 168 -13.56 5.25 49.94
C GLU A 168 -13.06 4.31 48.88
N MET A 169 -12.36 3.27 49.29
CA MET A 169 -11.86 2.21 48.40
C MET A 169 -12.46 0.87 48.80
N TYR A 170 -13.06 0.22 47.83
CA TYR A 170 -13.63 -1.12 47.94
C TYR A 170 -12.78 -2.09 47.18
N GLU A 171 -12.08 -2.98 47.87
CA GLU A 171 -11.24 -4.03 47.29
C GLU A 171 -11.92 -5.37 47.46
N GLN A 172 -12.27 -6.02 46.35
CA GLN A 172 -12.82 -7.35 46.32
C GLN A 172 -11.73 -8.36 45.98
N THR A 173 -11.30 -9.16 46.95
CA THR A 173 -10.32 -10.24 46.75
C THR A 173 -11.02 -11.54 46.46
N ARG A 174 -10.77 -12.12 45.27
CA ARG A 174 -11.27 -13.42 44.89
C ARG A 174 -10.16 -14.46 45.13
N ASN A 175 -10.43 -15.39 46.07
CA ASN A 175 -9.46 -16.45 46.32
C ASN A 175 -9.61 -17.57 45.28
N SER A 176 -8.51 -18.03 44.68
CA SER A 176 -8.40 -19.01 43.60
C SER A 176 -8.90 -20.43 43.94
N GLN A 177 -9.32 -20.70 45.18
CA GLN A 177 -9.84 -22.01 45.59
C GLN A 177 -11.34 -22.09 45.43
N TRP A 178 -11.83 -23.11 44.84
CA TRP A 178 -13.19 -23.37 44.32
C TRP A 178 -14.37 -23.14 45.25
N PHE A 179 -14.18 -22.81 46.54
CA PHE A 179 -15.27 -22.63 47.51
C PHE A 179 -15.03 -21.55 48.55
N THR A 180 -14.16 -20.57 48.34
CA THR A 180 -13.90 -19.53 49.37
C THR A 180 -14.61 -18.22 49.04
N GLN A 181 -15.32 -17.70 50.04
CA GLN A 181 -16.03 -16.43 49.99
C GLN A 181 -15.11 -15.30 49.54
N SER A 182 -15.55 -14.50 48.59
CA SER A 182 -14.90 -13.23 48.24
C SER A 182 -14.90 -12.33 49.49
N ARG A 183 -13.73 -11.85 49.85
CA ARG A 183 -13.61 -10.88 50.96
C ARG A 183 -13.64 -9.48 50.36
N LEU A 184 -14.51 -8.64 50.93
CA LEU A 184 -14.58 -7.21 50.66
C LEU A 184 -13.79 -6.47 51.73
N ARG A 185 -12.80 -5.69 51.33
CA ARG A 185 -12.12 -4.71 52.15
C ARG A 185 -12.67 -3.35 51.84
N HIS A 186 -12.94 -2.58 52.87
CA HIS A 186 -13.38 -1.19 52.80
C HIS A 186 -12.35 -0.32 53.51
N HIS A 187 -11.77 0.64 52.76
CA HIS A 187 -10.80 1.62 53.26
C HIS A 187 -11.37 3.02 53.05
N ILE A 188 -11.34 3.84 54.12
CA ILE A 188 -11.67 5.26 54.06
C ILE A 188 -10.35 6.04 54.15
N PHE A 189 -10.19 7.05 53.29
CA PHE A 189 -8.98 7.87 53.28
C PHE A 189 -9.31 9.35 53.13
N ASP A 190 -8.54 10.20 53.79
CA ASP A 190 -8.59 11.67 53.63
C ASP A 190 -7.82 12.09 52.36
N LYS A 191 -6.65 11.46 52.14
CA LYS A 191 -5.83 11.65 50.94
C LYS A 191 -5.20 10.34 50.52
N GLN A 192 -5.25 10.05 49.22
CA GLN A 192 -4.58 8.90 48.63
C GLN A 192 -3.80 9.32 47.39
N ASP A 193 -2.49 9.06 47.40
CA ASP A 193 -1.63 9.23 46.24
C ASP A 193 -1.33 7.84 45.62
N GLN A 194 -1.64 7.67 44.34
CA GLN A 194 -1.40 6.42 43.64
C GLN A 194 -0.64 6.69 42.32
N THR A 195 0.41 5.91 42.10
CA THR A 195 1.17 5.96 40.84
C THR A 195 0.87 4.70 40.04
N ILE A 196 0.36 4.89 38.83
CA ILE A 196 -0.09 3.82 37.97
C ILE A 196 0.82 3.76 36.75
N PRO A 197 1.53 2.67 36.50
CA PRO A 197 2.32 2.52 35.25
C PRO A 197 1.39 2.52 34.05
N MET A 198 1.74 3.32 33.03
CA MET A 198 0.93 3.53 31.84
C MET A 198 1.66 3.02 30.62
N GLU A 199 1.11 2.01 29.97
CA GLU A 199 1.61 1.53 28.69
C GLU A 199 0.93 2.27 27.53
N GLY A 200 1.72 2.68 26.52
CA GLY A 200 1.21 3.29 25.30
C GLY A 200 1.03 4.81 25.30
N PHE A 201 1.20 5.53 26.43
CA PHE A 201 1.14 7.00 26.46
C PHE A 201 2.50 7.65 26.17
N ALA A 202 3.60 7.02 26.59
CA ALA A 202 4.92 7.42 26.16
C ALA A 202 5.20 6.80 24.79
N MET A 203 5.76 7.60 23.86
CA MET A 203 6.20 7.08 22.58
C MET A 203 7.36 6.11 22.80
N GLN A 204 7.08 4.81 22.67
CA GLN A 204 8.11 3.77 22.63
C GLN A 204 8.55 3.61 21.19
N ARG A 205 9.86 3.64 20.94
CA ARG A 205 10.39 3.38 19.61
C ARG A 205 10.43 1.87 19.35
N SER A 206 9.59 1.44 18.42
CA SER A 206 9.60 0.05 17.97
C SER A 206 10.84 -0.25 17.13
N ASP A 207 11.32 -1.49 17.19
CA ASP A 207 12.41 -1.91 16.32
C ASP A 207 11.93 -1.91 14.85
N ALA A 208 12.57 -1.08 14.03
CA ALA A 208 12.25 -0.96 12.61
C ALA A 208 12.37 -2.29 11.83
N ASN A 209 13.15 -3.26 12.35
CA ASN A 209 13.30 -4.58 11.72
C ASN A 209 12.06 -5.45 11.84
N GLN A 210 11.14 -5.15 12.75
CA GLN A 210 9.86 -5.86 12.85
C GLN A 210 8.91 -5.55 11.69
N PHE A 211 9.13 -4.42 10.99
CA PHE A 211 8.30 -3.99 9.88
C PHE A 211 8.87 -4.52 8.56
N SER A 212 8.47 -5.74 8.20
CA SER A 212 8.91 -6.41 6.98
C SER A 212 7.74 -6.53 5.99
N ASN A 213 7.81 -5.75 4.91
CA ASN A 213 6.90 -5.86 3.77
C ASN A 213 7.71 -5.76 2.46
N SER A 214 7.08 -5.94 1.30
CA SER A 214 7.77 -5.91 0.01
C SER A 214 8.53 -4.59 -0.27
N GLN A 215 8.10 -3.47 0.29
CA GLN A 215 8.76 -2.17 0.09
C GLN A 215 9.96 -1.94 1.02
N THR A 216 10.08 -2.75 2.09
CA THR A 216 11.16 -2.64 3.07
C THR A 216 12.33 -3.61 2.81
N LYS A 217 12.27 -4.36 1.72
CA LYS A 217 13.23 -5.42 1.38
C LYS A 217 14.12 -5.02 0.21
N ASN A 218 15.36 -5.49 0.24
CA ASN A 218 16.27 -5.38 -0.88
C ASN A 218 15.99 -6.46 -1.95
N ILE A 219 16.69 -6.42 -3.10
CA ILE A 219 16.42 -7.33 -4.22
C ILE A 219 16.65 -8.80 -3.85
N ASN A 220 17.63 -9.09 -2.99
CA ASN A 220 17.94 -10.47 -2.56
C ASN A 220 16.88 -10.98 -1.58
N GLU A 221 16.45 -10.13 -0.62
CA GLU A 221 15.37 -10.45 0.30
C GLU A 221 14.05 -10.64 -0.43
N LEU A 222 13.79 -9.82 -1.47
CA LEU A 222 12.60 -9.97 -2.32
C LEU A 222 12.62 -11.27 -3.11
N GLN A 223 13.80 -11.71 -3.62
CA GLN A 223 13.91 -12.97 -4.32
C GLN A 223 13.62 -14.16 -3.40
N GLN A 224 14.16 -14.15 -2.18
CA GLN A 224 13.87 -15.18 -1.19
C GLN A 224 12.39 -15.23 -0.80
N ASP A 225 11.76 -14.06 -0.69
CA ASP A 225 10.32 -13.98 -0.44
C ASP A 225 9.50 -14.56 -1.60
N ILE A 226 9.85 -14.22 -2.85
CA ILE A 226 9.18 -14.73 -4.04
C ILE A 226 9.25 -16.26 -4.05
N ASP A 227 10.44 -16.81 -3.87
CA ASP A 227 10.67 -18.26 -3.86
C ASP A 227 9.86 -18.95 -2.74
N SER A 228 9.85 -18.37 -1.54
CA SER A 228 9.09 -18.89 -0.40
C SER A 228 7.58 -18.80 -0.60
N LEU A 229 7.10 -17.67 -1.13
CA LEU A 229 5.66 -17.45 -1.40
C LEU A 229 5.16 -18.31 -2.55
N GLU A 230 5.97 -18.59 -3.58
CA GLU A 230 5.63 -19.52 -4.67
C GLU A 230 5.42 -20.94 -4.13
N ILE A 231 6.31 -21.40 -3.26
CA ILE A 231 6.17 -22.71 -2.59
C ILE A 231 4.88 -22.72 -1.73
N LEU A 232 4.63 -21.64 -1.00
CA LEU A 232 3.46 -21.54 -0.12
C LEU A 232 2.15 -21.54 -0.93
N VAL A 233 2.08 -20.80 -2.02
CA VAL A 233 0.92 -20.76 -2.92
C VAL A 233 0.69 -22.14 -3.57
N ASN A 234 1.74 -22.80 -4.06
CA ASN A 234 1.64 -24.13 -4.63
C ASN A 234 1.17 -25.17 -3.58
N ASN A 235 1.72 -25.11 -2.37
CA ASN A 235 1.30 -26.00 -1.28
C ASN A 235 -0.15 -25.73 -0.82
N ALA A 236 -0.58 -24.46 -0.77
CA ALA A 236 -1.94 -24.10 -0.42
C ALA A 236 -2.93 -24.65 -1.46
N THR A 237 -2.60 -24.53 -2.75
CA THR A 237 -3.42 -25.11 -3.83
C THR A 237 -3.51 -26.62 -3.72
N THR A 238 -2.39 -27.29 -3.45
CA THR A 238 -2.34 -28.75 -3.30
C THR A 238 -3.10 -29.22 -2.05
N ARG A 239 -2.93 -28.53 -0.91
CA ARG A 239 -3.60 -28.86 0.36
C ARG A 239 -5.12 -28.70 0.28
N SER A 240 -5.61 -27.74 -0.47
CA SER A 240 -7.06 -27.56 -0.65
C SER A 240 -7.71 -28.73 -1.39
N TYR A 241 -6.98 -29.42 -2.26
CA TYR A 241 -7.49 -30.59 -2.99
C TYR A 241 -7.27 -31.93 -2.26
N GLU A 242 -6.20 -32.09 -1.48
CA GLU A 242 -5.90 -33.36 -0.78
C GLU A 242 -6.99 -33.83 0.19
N PRO A 243 -7.64 -32.98 1.02
CA PRO A 243 -8.71 -33.42 1.89
C PRO A 243 -9.95 -33.87 1.11
N LEU A 244 -10.26 -33.20 -0.01
CA LEU A 244 -11.37 -33.59 -0.89
C LEU A 244 -11.14 -34.97 -1.52
N LEU A 245 -9.87 -35.30 -1.80
CA LEU A 245 -9.49 -36.58 -2.34
C LEU A 245 -9.37 -37.66 -1.26
N LYS A 246 -8.97 -37.28 -0.02
CA LYS A 246 -8.79 -38.18 1.11
C LYS A 246 -10.04 -38.38 1.93
N GLU A 247 -10.85 -37.35 2.18
CA GLU A 247 -12.19 -37.46 2.72
C GLU A 247 -13.10 -37.90 1.60
N GLN A 248 -13.12 -39.20 1.38
CA GLN A 248 -14.06 -39.86 0.49
C GLN A 248 -15.47 -39.69 1.07
N ILE A 249 -16.01 -38.49 0.95
CA ILE A 249 -17.42 -38.22 1.34
C ILE A 249 -18.38 -39.11 0.54
N PHE A 250 -17.93 -39.68 -0.57
CA PHE A 250 -18.75 -40.43 -1.51
C PHE A 250 -18.24 -41.83 -1.92
N SER A 251 -17.08 -42.30 -1.42
CA SER A 251 -16.60 -43.65 -1.75
C SER A 251 -16.37 -44.51 -0.52
N ARG A 252 -16.88 -45.73 -0.62
CA ARG A 252 -16.89 -46.75 0.42
C ARG A 252 -15.60 -47.58 0.49
N ASP A 253 -14.61 -47.28 -0.35
CA ASP A 253 -13.43 -48.10 -0.49
C ASP A 253 -12.16 -47.33 -0.08
N ASN A 254 -11.59 -47.69 1.08
CA ASN A 254 -10.46 -47.05 1.72
C ASN A 254 -9.08 -47.51 1.20
N SER A 255 -9.00 -48.27 0.12
CA SER A 255 -7.79 -49.01 -0.18
C SER A 255 -6.91 -48.44 -1.31
N VAL A 256 -7.40 -47.54 -2.16
CA VAL A 256 -6.57 -47.00 -3.27
C VAL A 256 -6.96 -45.55 -3.57
N LEU A 257 -6.05 -44.63 -3.35
CA LEU A 257 -6.13 -43.29 -3.91
C LEU A 257 -5.90 -43.34 -5.42
N PRO A 258 -6.90 -43.05 -6.26
CA PRO A 258 -6.69 -43.03 -7.70
C PRO A 258 -5.80 -41.84 -8.05
N GLN A 259 -4.77 -42.07 -8.88
CA GLN A 259 -3.98 -41.00 -9.48
C GLN A 259 -4.86 -40.12 -10.37
N PRO A 260 -4.58 -38.80 -10.50
CA PRO A 260 -5.43 -37.85 -11.22
C PRO A 260 -5.84 -38.28 -12.65
N ASP A 261 -4.99 -39.06 -13.32
CA ASP A 261 -5.26 -39.55 -14.66
C ASP A 261 -6.22 -40.76 -14.72
N SER A 262 -6.43 -41.47 -13.61
CA SER A 262 -7.39 -42.58 -13.52
C SER A 262 -8.82 -42.12 -13.29
N LEU A 263 -9.02 -40.93 -12.71
CA LEU A 263 -10.35 -40.32 -12.53
C LEU A 263 -11.02 -39.93 -13.85
N ARG A 264 -10.27 -39.84 -14.94
CA ARG A 264 -10.80 -39.51 -16.26
C ARG A 264 -11.37 -40.69 -17.04
N LYS A 265 -11.02 -41.93 -16.66
CA LYS A 265 -11.41 -43.14 -17.41
C LYS A 265 -12.57 -43.91 -16.85
N ASP A 266 -12.92 -43.78 -15.58
CA ASP A 266 -14.01 -44.58 -14.96
C ASP A 266 -15.20 -43.70 -14.57
N LYS A 267 -15.96 -43.25 -15.55
CA LYS A 267 -17.30 -42.67 -15.35
C LYS A 267 -18.36 -43.70 -14.91
N SER A 268 -18.01 -44.97 -14.84
CA SER A 268 -18.97 -46.07 -14.56
C SER A 268 -19.08 -46.47 -13.08
N ASN A 269 -18.16 -46.00 -12.21
CA ASN A 269 -18.17 -46.35 -10.78
C ASN A 269 -18.55 -45.20 -9.83
N PHE A 270 -19.34 -44.24 -10.31
CA PHE A 270 -20.18 -43.53 -9.35
C PHE A 270 -21.21 -44.58 -8.84
N GLY A 271 -20.86 -45.12 -7.68
CA GLY A 271 -21.76 -46.05 -6.96
C GLY A 271 -23.13 -45.43 -6.96
N THR A 272 -24.04 -46.15 -7.56
CA THR A 272 -25.48 -45.89 -7.56
C THR A 272 -25.84 -45.27 -6.22
N LEU A 273 -26.57 -44.19 -6.23
CA LEU A 273 -27.14 -43.52 -5.05
C LEU A 273 -28.12 -44.49 -4.35
N VAL A 274 -27.58 -45.59 -3.81
CA VAL A 274 -28.31 -46.57 -2.96
C VAL A 274 -28.68 -45.95 -1.62
N ALA A 275 -28.13 -44.78 -1.31
CA ALA A 275 -28.30 -44.14 -0.01
C ALA A 275 -29.71 -43.54 0.24
N MET A 276 -30.48 -43.20 -0.79
CA MET A 276 -31.79 -42.57 -0.55
C MET A 276 -32.86 -43.55 -0.12
N ASP A 277 -32.86 -44.76 -0.64
CA ASP A 277 -33.85 -45.79 -0.23
C ASP A 277 -33.55 -46.35 1.17
N SER A 278 -32.29 -46.50 1.56
CA SER A 278 -31.93 -46.92 2.91
C SER A 278 -32.20 -45.86 3.98
N LEU A 279 -32.15 -44.58 3.62
CA LEU A 279 -32.55 -43.47 4.51
C LEU A 279 -34.05 -43.44 4.75
N SER A 280 -34.89 -43.91 3.80
CA SER A 280 -36.33 -43.96 3.98
C SER A 280 -36.75 -45.00 5.03
N ALA A 281 -35.99 -46.07 5.21
CA ALA A 281 -36.25 -47.16 6.16
C ALA A 281 -35.78 -46.84 7.61
N LEU A 282 -35.05 -45.79 7.86
CA LEU A 282 -34.56 -45.42 9.19
C LEU A 282 -35.64 -44.72 10.03
N LYS A 283 -35.55 -44.88 11.38
CA LYS A 283 -36.39 -44.12 12.33
C LYS A 283 -36.10 -42.62 12.24
N LEU A 284 -37.12 -41.81 12.47
CA LEU A 284 -37.06 -40.35 12.34
C LEU A 284 -35.87 -39.75 13.09
N ARG A 285 -35.61 -40.24 14.30
CA ARG A 285 -34.51 -39.79 15.19
C ARG A 285 -33.10 -40.06 14.61
N ASP A 286 -32.96 -41.18 13.87
CA ASP A 286 -31.67 -41.52 13.24
C ASP A 286 -31.48 -40.71 11.95
N LYS A 287 -32.56 -40.37 11.25
CA LYS A 287 -32.53 -39.44 10.11
C LYS A 287 -32.07 -38.05 10.53
N GLU A 288 -32.62 -37.48 11.61
CA GLU A 288 -32.22 -36.19 12.14
C GLU A 288 -30.72 -36.18 12.51
N ARG A 289 -30.25 -37.21 13.16
CA ARG A 289 -28.85 -37.37 13.54
C ARG A 289 -27.90 -37.40 12.33
N ILE A 290 -28.27 -38.13 11.29
CA ILE A 290 -27.48 -38.21 10.05
C ILE A 290 -27.47 -36.85 9.33
N TRP A 291 -28.61 -36.18 9.27
CA TRP A 291 -28.70 -34.84 8.66
C TRP A 291 -27.89 -33.79 9.43
N ASP A 292 -27.91 -33.81 10.76
CA ASP A 292 -27.13 -32.91 11.58
C ASP A 292 -25.64 -33.17 11.45
N GLN A 293 -25.22 -34.44 11.39
CA GLN A 293 -23.84 -34.81 11.13
C GLN A 293 -23.37 -34.35 9.73
N ALA A 294 -24.17 -34.63 8.71
CA ALA A 294 -23.89 -34.21 7.34
C ALA A 294 -23.80 -32.68 7.22
N ARG A 295 -24.73 -31.97 7.88
CA ARG A 295 -24.76 -30.51 7.92
C ARG A 295 -23.55 -29.96 8.63
N THR A 296 -23.14 -30.57 9.73
CA THR A 296 -21.95 -30.15 10.51
C THR A 296 -20.70 -30.39 9.69
N LEU A 297 -20.57 -31.54 9.04
CA LEU A 297 -19.45 -31.88 8.16
C LEU A 297 -19.36 -30.89 6.96
N ALA A 298 -20.48 -30.64 6.31
CA ALA A 298 -20.55 -29.68 5.20
C ALA A 298 -20.18 -28.26 5.63
N LYS A 299 -20.60 -27.83 6.83
CA LYS A 299 -20.21 -26.53 7.39
C LYS A 299 -18.72 -26.47 7.73
N SER A 300 -18.16 -27.53 8.34
CA SER A 300 -16.72 -27.55 8.69
C SER A 300 -15.85 -27.55 7.44
N SER A 301 -16.20 -28.36 6.43
CA SER A 301 -15.52 -28.37 5.13
C SER A 301 -15.59 -27.00 4.44
N ARG A 302 -16.77 -26.39 4.39
CA ARG A 302 -16.93 -25.04 3.83
C ARG A 302 -16.07 -24.00 4.56
N ASN A 303 -16.03 -24.02 5.89
CA ASN A 303 -15.25 -23.08 6.68
C ASN A 303 -13.74 -23.29 6.46
N MET A 304 -13.29 -24.52 6.38
CA MET A 304 -11.90 -24.86 6.07
C MET A 304 -11.50 -24.35 4.68
N PHE A 305 -12.35 -24.60 3.67
CA PHE A 305 -12.12 -24.06 2.32
C PHE A 305 -12.03 -22.54 2.28
N SER A 306 -12.97 -21.85 2.95
CA SER A 306 -12.98 -20.39 2.97
C SER A 306 -11.75 -19.82 3.67
N PHE A 307 -11.22 -20.50 4.67
CA PHE A 307 -9.99 -20.10 5.36
C PHE A 307 -8.78 -20.33 4.47
N ASP A 308 -8.65 -21.48 3.86
CA ASP A 308 -7.54 -21.82 2.96
C ASP A 308 -7.54 -20.94 1.71
N GLU A 309 -8.71 -20.65 1.14
CA GLU A 309 -8.86 -19.70 0.03
C GLU A 309 -8.39 -18.30 0.41
N SER A 310 -8.76 -17.82 1.59
CA SER A 310 -8.35 -16.51 2.08
C SER A 310 -6.85 -16.42 2.32
N ALA A 311 -6.24 -17.46 2.91
CA ALA A 311 -4.81 -17.53 3.14
C ALA A 311 -4.02 -17.63 1.82
N ALA A 312 -4.48 -18.43 0.88
CA ALA A 312 -3.89 -18.56 -0.45
C ALA A 312 -3.96 -17.24 -1.23
N LYS A 313 -5.10 -16.54 -1.17
CA LYS A 313 -5.31 -15.24 -1.81
C LYS A 313 -4.37 -14.16 -1.22
N GLU A 314 -4.20 -14.14 0.10
CA GLU A 314 -3.27 -13.20 0.73
C GLU A 314 -1.83 -13.50 0.35
N ALA A 315 -1.40 -14.76 0.36
CA ALA A 315 -0.08 -15.17 -0.09
C ALA A 315 0.16 -14.81 -1.56
N LEU A 316 -0.85 -14.98 -2.41
CA LEU A 316 -0.80 -14.61 -3.83
C LEU A 316 -0.66 -13.09 -4.00
N ASN A 317 -1.42 -12.30 -3.24
CA ASN A 317 -1.31 -10.85 -3.25
C ASN A 317 0.08 -10.37 -2.80
N GLN A 318 0.65 -11.00 -1.77
CA GLN A 318 2.02 -10.70 -1.32
C GLN A 318 3.05 -11.08 -2.39
N LEU A 319 2.87 -12.22 -3.06
CA LEU A 319 3.72 -12.66 -4.17
C LEU A 319 3.73 -11.63 -5.31
N TYR A 320 2.56 -11.16 -5.74
CA TYR A 320 2.46 -10.13 -6.78
C TYR A 320 3.15 -8.83 -6.36
N ARG A 321 2.93 -8.38 -5.13
CA ARG A 321 3.60 -7.18 -4.59
C ARG A 321 5.11 -7.34 -4.54
N SER A 322 5.63 -8.49 -4.14
CA SER A 322 7.08 -8.75 -4.08
C SER A 322 7.70 -8.80 -5.48
N LYS A 323 7.03 -9.43 -6.46
CA LYS A 323 7.47 -9.43 -7.87
C LYS A 323 7.47 -8.01 -8.45
N VAL A 324 6.44 -7.22 -8.18
CA VAL A 324 6.34 -5.81 -8.62
C VAL A 324 7.50 -4.98 -8.06
N GLU A 325 7.75 -5.04 -6.75
CA GLU A 325 8.84 -4.27 -6.14
C GLU A 325 10.23 -4.74 -6.61
N TRP A 326 10.42 -6.03 -6.90
CA TRP A 326 11.64 -6.56 -7.48
C TRP A 326 11.94 -5.93 -8.86
N HIS A 327 10.97 -5.99 -9.78
CA HIS A 327 11.12 -5.40 -11.11
C HIS A 327 11.27 -3.87 -11.07
N LYS A 328 10.60 -3.20 -10.14
CA LYS A 328 10.65 -1.75 -9.97
C LYS A 328 12.05 -1.25 -9.63
N LYS A 329 12.81 -1.99 -8.81
CA LYS A 329 14.21 -1.65 -8.47
C LYS A 329 15.13 -1.56 -9.69
N ILE A 330 14.84 -2.30 -10.76
CA ILE A 330 15.62 -2.31 -12.00
C ILE A 330 15.02 -1.33 -13.02
N SER A 331 13.69 -1.28 -13.14
CA SER A 331 13.01 -0.45 -14.14
C SER A 331 13.25 1.06 -13.91
N LEU A 332 13.29 1.52 -12.65
CA LEU A 332 13.53 2.93 -12.33
C LEU A 332 14.91 3.44 -12.80
N PRO A 333 16.04 2.78 -12.52
CA PRO A 333 17.34 3.16 -13.09
C PRO A 333 17.38 3.12 -14.62
N VAL A 334 16.72 2.14 -15.25
CA VAL A 334 16.64 2.04 -16.72
C VAL A 334 15.84 3.22 -17.29
N SER A 335 14.78 3.66 -16.63
CA SER A 335 14.00 4.81 -17.07
C SER A 335 14.83 6.10 -17.11
N ILE A 336 15.81 6.29 -16.23
CA ILE A 336 16.74 7.43 -16.23
C ILE A 336 17.51 7.50 -17.58
N MET A 337 17.99 6.34 -18.05
CA MET A 337 18.69 6.23 -19.33
C MET A 337 17.78 6.58 -20.51
N ILE A 338 16.55 6.07 -20.49
CA ILE A 338 15.56 6.31 -21.55
C ILE A 338 15.17 7.79 -21.60
N PHE A 339 14.95 8.42 -20.45
CA PHE A 339 14.63 9.84 -20.38
C PHE A 339 15.79 10.72 -20.89
N PHE A 340 17.03 10.32 -20.63
CA PHE A 340 18.19 11.00 -21.22
C PHE A 340 18.20 10.83 -22.76
N LEU A 341 17.94 9.62 -23.28
CA LEU A 341 17.88 9.36 -24.70
C LEU A 341 16.71 10.07 -25.41
N ILE A 342 15.67 10.45 -24.70
CA ILE A 342 14.61 11.33 -25.20
C ILE A 342 15.04 12.79 -25.10
N GLY A 343 15.59 13.21 -23.97
CA GLY A 343 15.89 14.59 -23.66
C GLY A 343 17.02 15.17 -24.53
N ALA A 344 18.08 14.41 -24.76
CA ALA A 344 19.22 14.90 -25.53
C ALA A 344 18.85 15.23 -26.99
N PRO A 345 18.14 14.39 -27.75
CA PRO A 345 17.65 14.74 -29.08
C PRO A 345 16.66 15.90 -29.08
N LEU A 346 15.72 15.91 -28.14
CA LEU A 346 14.73 16.99 -28.01
C LEU A 346 15.41 18.32 -27.75
N GLY A 347 16.39 18.38 -26.82
CA GLY A 347 17.16 19.57 -26.56
C GLY A 347 17.94 20.05 -27.79
N ALA A 348 18.56 19.15 -28.54
CA ALA A 348 19.28 19.47 -29.78
C ALA A 348 18.37 20.06 -30.87
N ILE A 349 17.10 19.71 -30.86
CA ILE A 349 16.09 20.17 -31.84
C ILE A 349 15.48 21.50 -31.40
N ILE A 350 15.22 21.70 -30.10
CA ILE A 350 14.62 22.91 -29.53
C ILE A 350 15.67 23.98 -29.41
N ARG A 351 15.93 24.72 -30.50
CA ARG A 351 16.96 25.78 -30.58
C ARG A 351 16.48 27.16 -30.10
N LYS A 352 15.17 27.37 -29.97
CA LYS A 352 14.57 28.66 -29.60
C LYS A 352 13.46 28.45 -28.59
N GLY A 353 13.44 29.19 -27.50
CA GLY A 353 12.34 29.13 -26.53
C GLY A 353 12.72 29.40 -25.07
N GLY A 354 13.98 29.78 -24.80
CA GLY A 354 14.42 30.01 -23.41
C GLY A 354 14.22 28.81 -22.50
N LEU A 355 14.26 28.99 -21.18
CA LEU A 355 14.13 27.92 -20.20
C LEU A 355 12.71 27.36 -20.04
N GLY A 356 11.69 28.06 -20.52
CA GLY A 356 10.29 27.67 -20.32
C GLY A 356 9.86 26.45 -21.13
N LEU A 357 10.24 26.36 -22.39
CA LEU A 357 9.83 25.27 -23.26
C LEU A 357 10.41 23.90 -22.83
N PRO A 358 11.70 23.78 -22.47
CA PRO A 358 12.26 22.55 -21.90
C PRO A 358 11.51 22.04 -20.68
N VAL A 359 11.12 22.92 -19.77
CA VAL A 359 10.38 22.56 -18.56
C VAL A 359 9.01 21.98 -18.90
N VAL A 360 8.25 22.64 -19.77
CA VAL A 360 6.91 22.18 -20.17
C VAL A 360 6.99 20.83 -20.88
N VAL A 361 7.92 20.65 -21.80
CA VAL A 361 8.11 19.38 -22.52
C VAL A 361 8.49 18.27 -21.54
N SER A 362 9.39 18.55 -20.60
CA SER A 362 9.81 17.57 -19.58
C SER A 362 8.63 17.11 -18.71
N ILE A 363 7.78 18.05 -18.27
CA ILE A 363 6.62 17.75 -17.46
C ILE A 363 5.62 16.86 -18.25
N ILE A 364 5.36 17.19 -19.52
CA ILE A 364 4.44 16.42 -20.36
C ILE A 364 4.94 14.97 -20.51
N PHE A 365 6.19 14.73 -20.87
CA PHE A 365 6.77 13.40 -21.00
C PHE A 365 6.75 12.64 -19.68
N PHE A 366 7.06 13.32 -18.59
CA PHE A 366 7.03 12.71 -17.27
C PHE A 366 5.62 12.30 -16.83
N VAL A 367 4.62 13.15 -17.05
CA VAL A 367 3.22 12.84 -16.73
C VAL A 367 2.73 11.64 -17.52
N ILE A 368 3.03 11.57 -18.82
CA ILE A 368 2.68 10.41 -19.66
C ILE A 368 3.34 9.14 -19.11
N TYR A 369 4.65 9.19 -18.83
CA TYR A 369 5.37 8.07 -18.24
C TYR A 369 4.75 7.63 -16.92
N TYR A 370 4.47 8.60 -16.03
CA TYR A 370 3.96 8.33 -14.68
C TYR A 370 2.57 7.67 -14.72
N ILE A 371 1.68 8.16 -15.57
CA ILE A 371 0.34 7.57 -15.75
C ILE A 371 0.45 6.12 -16.26
N ILE A 372 1.29 5.87 -17.26
CA ILE A 372 1.50 4.53 -17.82
C ILE A 372 2.11 3.62 -16.75
N SER A 373 3.13 4.09 -16.04
CA SER A 373 3.81 3.33 -14.98
C SER A 373 2.87 2.96 -13.83
N LEU A 374 2.07 3.93 -13.33
CA LEU A 374 1.07 3.68 -12.28
C LEU A 374 0.00 2.68 -12.71
N SER A 375 -0.49 2.81 -13.95
CA SER A 375 -1.50 1.90 -14.49
C SER A 375 -0.96 0.47 -14.60
N GLY A 376 0.26 0.32 -15.11
CA GLY A 376 0.93 -0.98 -15.21
C GLY A 376 1.23 -1.59 -13.84
N GLU A 377 1.71 -0.79 -12.89
CA GLU A 377 1.95 -1.21 -11.50
C GLU A 377 0.68 -1.71 -10.82
N LYS A 378 -0.45 -1.01 -11.01
CA LYS A 378 -1.74 -1.40 -10.46
C LYS A 378 -2.22 -2.74 -11.02
N LEU A 379 -2.21 -2.91 -12.33
CA LEU A 379 -2.61 -4.16 -12.99
C LEU A 379 -1.73 -5.35 -12.56
N ALA A 380 -0.44 -5.13 -12.37
CA ALA A 380 0.48 -6.16 -11.89
C ALA A 380 0.25 -6.52 -10.41
N LYS A 381 -0.05 -5.55 -9.54
CA LYS A 381 -0.38 -5.78 -8.12
C LYS A 381 -1.70 -6.51 -7.93
N GLU A 382 -2.66 -6.29 -8.83
CA GLU A 382 -3.95 -6.97 -8.84
C GLU A 382 -3.88 -8.39 -9.45
N GLY A 383 -2.72 -8.78 -9.99
CA GLY A 383 -2.51 -10.08 -10.62
C GLY A 383 -3.15 -10.23 -12.00
N SER A 384 -3.69 -9.15 -12.57
CA SER A 384 -4.27 -9.15 -13.91
C SER A 384 -3.21 -9.26 -15.01
N TRP A 385 -2.01 -8.74 -14.73
CA TRP A 385 -0.85 -8.81 -15.60
C TRP A 385 0.36 -9.35 -14.84
N GLU A 386 1.25 -10.04 -15.53
CA GLU A 386 2.54 -10.41 -14.95
C GLU A 386 3.35 -9.15 -14.59
N ALA A 387 4.10 -9.21 -13.49
CA ALA A 387 4.89 -8.09 -12.98
C ALA A 387 5.87 -7.52 -14.04
N VAL A 388 6.43 -8.38 -14.89
CA VAL A 388 7.31 -7.97 -16.00
C VAL A 388 6.58 -7.00 -16.93
N TYR A 389 5.43 -7.40 -17.47
CA TYR A 389 4.70 -6.56 -18.44
C TYR A 389 4.18 -5.29 -17.79
N GLY A 390 3.65 -5.38 -16.56
CA GLY A 390 3.09 -4.22 -15.86
C GLY A 390 4.14 -3.16 -15.54
N ILE A 391 5.28 -3.55 -14.97
CA ILE A 391 6.32 -2.59 -14.53
C ILE A 391 7.15 -2.06 -15.69
N TRP A 392 7.39 -2.88 -16.73
CA TRP A 392 8.18 -2.46 -17.88
C TRP A 392 7.35 -1.81 -18.98
N LEU A 393 6.03 -1.68 -18.82
CA LEU A 393 5.13 -1.11 -19.83
C LEU A 393 5.56 0.29 -20.28
N SER A 394 5.83 1.19 -19.32
CA SER A 394 6.28 2.54 -19.60
C SER A 394 7.62 2.56 -20.33
N THR A 395 8.53 1.69 -19.93
CA THR A 395 9.85 1.48 -20.58
C THR A 395 9.69 0.98 -22.01
N PHE A 396 8.85 -0.02 -22.25
CA PHE A 396 8.59 -0.57 -23.59
C PHE A 396 7.96 0.45 -24.53
N ILE A 397 7.10 1.33 -24.04
CA ILE A 397 6.47 2.38 -24.85
C ILE A 397 7.45 3.52 -25.15
N LEU A 398 8.26 3.93 -24.17
CA LEU A 398 9.17 5.07 -24.34
C LEU A 398 10.46 4.72 -25.08
N THR A 399 10.93 3.47 -25.01
CA THR A 399 12.17 3.05 -25.69
C THR A 399 12.10 3.25 -27.22
N PRO A 400 11.06 2.81 -27.94
CA PRO A 400 10.95 3.09 -29.38
C PRO A 400 10.95 4.59 -29.70
N ILE A 401 10.29 5.40 -28.87
CA ILE A 401 10.26 6.86 -29.01
C ILE A 401 11.66 7.44 -28.83
N ALA A 402 12.39 6.99 -27.81
CA ALA A 402 13.78 7.41 -27.54
C ALA A 402 14.70 7.06 -28.73
N VAL A 403 14.62 5.83 -29.23
CA VAL A 403 15.40 5.37 -30.38
C VAL A 403 15.06 6.17 -31.64
N TYR A 404 13.77 6.37 -31.91
CA TYR A 404 13.30 7.15 -33.05
C TYR A 404 13.81 8.60 -33.02
N LEU A 405 13.68 9.26 -31.87
CA LEU A 405 14.15 10.65 -31.68
C LEU A 405 15.68 10.75 -31.83
N THR A 406 16.41 9.82 -31.24
CA THR A 406 17.88 9.77 -31.34
C THR A 406 18.34 9.55 -32.79
N TYR A 407 17.73 8.59 -33.49
CA TYR A 407 18.02 8.32 -34.89
C TYR A 407 17.77 9.54 -35.78
N LYS A 408 16.63 10.19 -35.59
CA LYS A 408 16.22 11.34 -36.38
C LYS A 408 17.07 12.59 -36.11
N ALA A 409 17.45 12.83 -34.86
CA ALA A 409 18.34 13.93 -34.47
C ALA A 409 19.79 13.73 -34.97
N THR A 410 20.22 12.47 -35.13
CA THR A 410 21.53 12.15 -35.65
C THR A 410 21.61 12.39 -37.15
N ASN A 411 20.52 12.14 -37.91
CA ASN A 411 20.46 12.27 -39.35
C ASN A 411 20.04 13.68 -39.85
N ASP A 412 20.09 14.70 -38.97
CA ASP A 412 19.78 16.11 -39.27
C ASP A 412 18.48 16.35 -40.08
N SER A 413 17.56 15.41 -40.04
CA SER A 413 16.24 15.62 -40.62
C SER A 413 15.46 16.66 -39.84
N ALA A 414 14.97 17.71 -40.50
CA ALA A 414 14.19 18.83 -39.94
C ALA A 414 12.96 18.32 -39.20
N LEU A 415 13.16 18.00 -37.88
CA LEU A 415 12.08 17.51 -37.01
C LEU A 415 11.16 18.60 -36.52
N LEU A 416 11.64 19.85 -36.52
CA LEU A 416 10.88 21.03 -36.17
C LEU A 416 11.13 22.16 -37.17
N ASP A 417 10.96 21.83 -38.46
CA ASP A 417 10.58 22.88 -39.38
C ASP A 417 9.18 23.31 -38.95
N THR A 418 9.13 24.38 -38.15
CA THR A 418 7.86 24.97 -37.66
C THR A 418 6.91 25.22 -38.85
N ASP A 419 7.45 25.51 -40.00
CA ASP A 419 6.71 25.72 -41.23
C ASP A 419 6.09 24.45 -41.82
N TRP A 420 6.77 23.31 -41.70
CA TRP A 420 6.23 22.00 -42.12
C TRP A 420 5.07 21.53 -41.23
N TYR A 421 5.21 21.67 -39.89
CA TYR A 421 4.13 21.33 -38.96
C TYR A 421 2.99 22.36 -39.01
N ALA A 422 3.31 23.65 -39.13
CA ALA A 422 2.31 24.70 -39.34
C ALA A 422 1.53 24.47 -40.63
N GLY A 423 2.22 24.06 -41.71
CA GLY A 423 1.58 23.67 -42.98
C GLY A 423 0.67 22.46 -42.86
N ARG A 424 1.11 21.40 -42.13
CA ARG A 424 0.27 20.21 -41.93
C ARG A 424 -0.88 20.46 -40.94
N LEU A 425 -0.66 21.21 -39.87
CA LEU A 425 -1.73 21.63 -38.93
C LEU A 425 -2.75 22.51 -39.65
N LYS A 426 -2.29 23.43 -40.53
CA LYS A 426 -3.16 24.25 -41.35
C LYS A 426 -3.97 23.41 -42.34
N ALA A 427 -3.35 22.44 -43.00
CA ALA A 427 -4.02 21.50 -43.88
C ALA A 427 -4.99 20.56 -43.17
N LEU A 428 -4.69 20.13 -41.94
CA LEU A 428 -5.58 19.36 -41.08
C LEU A 428 -6.76 20.22 -40.59
N ASN A 429 -6.50 21.46 -40.19
CA ASN A 429 -7.53 22.39 -39.78
C ASN A 429 -8.45 22.76 -40.96
N GLU A 430 -7.91 22.95 -42.15
CA GLU A 430 -8.68 23.16 -43.37
C GLU A 430 -9.53 21.94 -43.77
N ARG A 431 -9.04 20.72 -43.56
CA ARG A 431 -9.83 19.48 -43.74
C ARG A 431 -10.91 19.29 -42.66
N MET A 432 -10.68 19.74 -41.47
CA MET A 432 -11.64 19.63 -40.34
C MET A 432 -12.66 20.77 -40.32
N GLN A 433 -12.35 21.93 -40.89
CA GLN A 433 -13.26 23.10 -40.93
C GLN A 433 -14.65 22.76 -41.52
N PRO A 434 -14.81 22.02 -42.63
CA PRO A 434 -16.15 21.69 -43.16
C PRO A 434 -16.92 20.75 -42.19
N ALA A 435 -16.24 19.86 -41.43
CA ALA A 435 -16.89 19.01 -40.45
C ALA A 435 -17.32 19.80 -39.22
N ILE A 436 -16.47 20.71 -38.75
CA ILE A 436 -16.78 21.62 -37.63
C ILE A 436 -17.91 22.56 -37.97
N ASN A 437 -17.95 23.09 -39.20
CA ASN A 437 -19.03 23.98 -39.68
C ASN A 437 -20.35 23.21 -39.83
N LYS A 438 -20.32 21.96 -40.29
CA LYS A 438 -21.50 21.07 -40.31
C LYS A 438 -22.04 20.81 -38.89
N LEU A 439 -21.14 20.55 -37.93
CA LEU A 439 -21.53 20.35 -36.51
C LEU A 439 -22.11 21.64 -35.89
N LYS A 440 -21.48 22.80 -36.14
CA LYS A 440 -21.98 24.11 -35.66
C LYS A 440 -23.36 24.43 -36.25
N ASN A 441 -23.58 24.16 -37.53
CA ASN A 441 -24.86 24.36 -38.17
C ASN A 441 -25.94 23.39 -37.66
N ALA A 442 -25.60 22.13 -37.42
CA ALA A 442 -26.50 21.14 -36.82
C ALA A 442 -26.92 21.52 -35.38
N ILE A 443 -25.94 22.01 -34.58
CA ILE A 443 -26.21 22.51 -33.22
C ILE A 443 -27.08 23.78 -33.25
N LYS A 444 -26.86 24.68 -34.22
CA LYS A 444 -27.64 25.90 -34.39
C LYS A 444 -29.09 25.63 -34.80
N LEU A 445 -29.29 24.65 -35.69
CA LEU A 445 -30.62 24.19 -36.11
C LEU A 445 -31.38 23.52 -34.94
N LYS A 446 -30.69 22.72 -34.13
CA LYS A 446 -31.27 22.05 -32.94
C LYS A 446 -31.66 23.06 -31.84
N ARG A 447 -30.92 24.18 -31.74
CA ARG A 447 -31.19 25.26 -30.79
C ARG A 447 -32.34 26.19 -31.22
N ASN A 448 -32.49 26.39 -32.51
CA ASN A 448 -33.61 27.17 -33.06
C ASN A 448 -34.92 26.37 -33.13
N GLY A 449 -34.87 25.05 -33.33
CA GLY A 449 -36.06 24.18 -33.27
C GLY A 449 -36.68 24.09 -31.88
N LYS A 450 -35.86 24.16 -30.80
CA LYS A 450 -36.37 24.19 -29.42
C LYS A 450 -36.97 25.53 -28.98
N LYS A 451 -36.79 26.63 -29.77
CA LYS A 451 -37.42 27.93 -29.49
C LYS A 451 -38.80 28.07 -30.16
N HIS A 452 -39.13 27.21 -31.14
CA HIS A 452 -40.41 27.26 -31.82
C HIS A 452 -41.46 26.32 -31.20
N ASP A 453 -41.04 25.41 -30.32
CA ASP A 453 -41.95 24.51 -29.59
C ASP A 453 -42.33 25.05 -28.18
N SER A 454 -41.95 26.29 -27.84
CA SER A 454 -42.22 26.94 -26.56
C SER A 454 -42.98 28.29 -26.69
N GLU A 455 -43.51 28.60 -27.86
CA GLU A 455 -44.59 29.59 -28.09
C GLU A 455 -45.87 28.85 -28.55
#